data_6348d90f0fa66dac2820cde42a982eb9
#
_entry.id   6348d90f0fa66dac2820cde42a982eb9
#
_cell.length_a   1.000
_cell.length_b   1.000
_cell.length_c   1.000
_cell.angle_alpha   90.00
_cell.angle_beta   90.00
_cell.angle_gamma   90.00
#
_symmetry.space_group_name_H-M   'P 1'
#
loop_
_entity.id
_entity.type
_entity.pdbx_description
1 polymer ?
#
loop_
_entity_poly.entity_id
_entity_poly.type
_entity_poly.pdbx_seq_one_letter_code
_entity_poly.pdbx_strand_id
1 'polypeptide(L)'
;LPDNILACKREVVNYKRRVIATVCKRFGISRDKIRMMLWAVRKGEAGRLHMHGFVECVGMGQSDRREFREMLEDLWRRRIPGTNEYEPLGTMNADRIDMKKLLGNDGTTQGKHGTIGYIYGHKERICVESKNLKLPVEQAPNDTKWSKKQLRTACGDMQNDAYWWGTHFPGWALEKCVVYDPGELHQSDQQREDGWEVTEPQCYVILGRKGQ
;
A
#
# COMPACT_ATOMS: atom_id res chain seq x y z
N LEU A 1 6.59 19.47 -10.72
CA LEU A 1 5.78 19.93 -9.59
C LEU A 1 6.40 21.19 -8.96
N PRO A 2 5.58 22.07 -8.36
CA PRO A 2 6.09 23.21 -7.58
C PRO A 2 6.97 22.73 -6.41
N ASP A 3 7.99 23.52 -6.05
CA ASP A 3 8.88 23.18 -4.93
C ASP A 3 8.23 23.38 -3.55
N ASN A 4 7.16 24.15 -3.49
CA ASN A 4 6.38 24.32 -2.26
C ASN A 4 5.39 23.16 -2.08
N ILE A 5 5.43 22.48 -0.93
CA ILE A 5 4.62 21.30 -0.64
C ILE A 5 3.10 21.58 -0.68
N LEU A 6 2.65 22.75 -0.24
CA LEU A 6 1.23 23.12 -0.27
C LEU A 6 0.75 23.40 -1.69
N ALA A 7 1.57 24.09 -2.50
CA ALA A 7 1.29 24.28 -3.92
C ALA A 7 1.28 22.94 -4.67
N CYS A 8 2.20 22.05 -4.35
CA CYS A 8 2.24 20.69 -4.86
C CYS A 8 0.96 19.93 -4.51
N LYS A 9 0.50 19.98 -3.26
CA LYS A 9 -0.76 19.33 -2.83
C LYS A 9 -1.95 19.83 -3.67
N ARG A 10 -2.02 21.12 -3.93
CA ARG A 10 -3.09 21.70 -4.76
C ARG A 10 -3.08 21.12 -6.18
N GLU A 11 -1.90 21.01 -6.81
CA GLU A 11 -1.79 20.44 -8.16
C GLU A 11 -2.15 18.94 -8.19
N VAL A 12 -1.77 18.17 -7.19
CA VAL A 12 -2.14 16.74 -7.07
C VAL A 12 -3.66 16.59 -6.88
N VAL A 13 -4.30 17.46 -6.07
CA VAL A 13 -5.75 17.48 -5.92
C VAL A 13 -6.45 17.84 -7.23
N ASN A 14 -5.94 18.83 -7.95
CA ASN A 14 -6.49 19.23 -9.24
C ASN A 14 -6.33 18.14 -10.28
N TYR A 15 -5.18 17.46 -10.31
CA TYR A 15 -4.96 16.28 -11.14
C TYR A 15 -5.98 15.18 -10.85
N LYS A 16 -6.16 14.81 -9.58
CA LYS A 16 -7.18 13.83 -9.17
C LYS A 16 -8.58 14.19 -9.68
N ARG A 17 -8.98 15.47 -9.55
CA ARG A 17 -10.27 15.95 -10.03
C ARG A 17 -10.43 15.81 -11.54
N ARG A 18 -9.38 16.17 -12.30
CA ARG A 18 -9.38 16.03 -13.77
C ARG A 18 -9.48 14.56 -14.19
N VAL A 19 -8.69 13.68 -13.58
CA VAL A 19 -8.75 12.24 -13.87
C VAL A 19 -10.16 11.69 -13.64
N ILE A 20 -10.75 11.94 -12.47
CA ILE A 20 -12.10 11.46 -12.15
C ILE A 20 -13.12 11.99 -13.17
N ALA A 21 -13.11 13.29 -13.46
CA ALA A 21 -14.04 13.91 -14.40
C ALA A 21 -13.90 13.32 -15.81
N THR A 22 -12.66 13.13 -16.28
CA THR A 22 -12.39 12.58 -17.62
C THR A 22 -12.76 11.12 -17.71
N VAL A 23 -12.46 10.30 -16.70
CA VAL A 23 -12.85 8.88 -16.66
C VAL A 23 -14.36 8.72 -16.69
N CYS A 24 -15.10 9.48 -15.88
CA CYS A 24 -16.55 9.46 -15.88
C CYS A 24 -17.12 9.81 -17.27
N LYS A 25 -16.56 10.85 -17.90
CA LYS A 25 -17.03 11.34 -19.20
C LYS A 25 -16.67 10.40 -20.36
N ARG A 26 -15.43 9.91 -20.40
CA ARG A 26 -14.86 9.20 -21.56
C ARG A 26 -15.19 7.71 -21.54
N PHE A 27 -15.14 7.09 -20.36
CA PHE A 27 -15.33 5.64 -20.21
C PHE A 27 -16.67 5.26 -19.56
N GLY A 28 -17.51 6.23 -19.20
CA GLY A 28 -18.80 5.96 -18.54
C GLY A 28 -18.72 5.32 -17.17
N ILE A 29 -17.53 5.35 -16.54
CA ILE A 29 -17.30 4.73 -15.24
C ILE A 29 -17.75 5.69 -14.15
N SER A 30 -18.62 5.23 -13.26
CA SER A 30 -19.12 6.06 -12.15
C SER A 30 -18.00 6.38 -11.14
N ARG A 31 -18.12 7.54 -10.49
CA ARG A 31 -17.11 8.08 -9.59
C ARG A 31 -16.75 7.17 -8.43
N ASP A 32 -17.70 6.42 -7.92
CA ASP A 32 -17.53 5.47 -6.83
C ASP A 32 -16.69 4.25 -7.21
N LYS A 33 -16.53 3.98 -8.51
CA LYS A 33 -15.69 2.92 -9.06
C LYS A 33 -14.26 3.36 -9.38
N ILE A 34 -13.93 4.65 -9.19
CA ILE A 34 -12.58 5.18 -9.43
C ILE A 34 -11.89 5.35 -8.09
N ARG A 35 -10.85 4.55 -7.85
CA ARG A 35 -10.05 4.58 -6.64
C ARG A 35 -8.67 5.15 -6.96
N MET A 36 -8.23 6.13 -6.17
CA MET A 36 -6.95 6.80 -6.37
C MET A 36 -6.25 7.02 -5.05
N MET A 37 -4.94 6.77 -5.05
CA MET A 37 -4.04 7.13 -3.96
C MET A 37 -2.78 7.71 -4.58
N LEU A 38 -2.52 8.98 -4.31
CA LEU A 38 -1.46 9.77 -4.92
C LEU A 38 -0.56 10.33 -3.82
N TRP A 39 0.74 10.14 -3.93
CA TRP A 39 1.73 10.70 -3.02
C TRP A 39 2.65 11.66 -3.75
N ALA A 40 2.84 12.85 -3.19
CA ALA A 40 3.96 13.68 -3.55
C ALA A 40 5.03 13.54 -2.47
N VAL A 41 6.24 13.24 -2.89
CA VAL A 41 7.39 12.99 -2.02
C VAL A 41 8.59 13.82 -2.48
N ARG A 42 9.48 14.17 -1.53
CA ARG A 42 10.73 14.85 -1.79
C ARG A 42 11.91 13.96 -1.40
N LYS A 43 12.84 13.75 -2.31
CA LYS A 43 14.07 13.01 -2.05
C LYS A 43 15.13 13.93 -1.43
N GLY A 44 15.25 13.87 -0.09
CA GLY A 44 16.16 14.76 0.65
C GLY A 44 15.69 16.23 0.62
N GLU A 45 16.41 17.13 1.29
CA GLU A 45 16.03 18.54 1.40
C GLU A 45 16.14 19.30 0.08
N ALA A 46 17.16 19.00 -0.72
CA ALA A 46 17.41 19.63 -2.03
C ALA A 46 16.71 18.92 -3.21
N GLY A 47 16.02 17.82 -2.96
CA GLY A 47 15.37 17.04 -4.02
C GLY A 47 14.11 17.70 -4.56
N ARG A 48 13.80 17.46 -5.84
CA ARG A 48 12.53 17.90 -6.42
C ARG A 48 11.37 17.06 -5.92
N LEU A 49 10.23 17.71 -5.71
CA LEU A 49 8.96 17.02 -5.46
C LEU A 49 8.55 16.24 -6.71
N HIS A 50 8.22 14.96 -6.52
CA HIS A 50 7.70 14.08 -7.56
C HIS A 50 6.52 13.28 -7.02
N MET A 51 5.68 12.78 -7.93
CA MET A 51 4.47 12.07 -7.58
C MET A 51 4.59 10.59 -7.87
N HIS A 52 4.10 9.78 -6.93
CA HIS A 52 3.76 8.38 -7.14
C HIS A 52 2.25 8.21 -6.96
N GLY A 53 1.65 7.24 -7.63
CA GLY A 53 0.23 7.02 -7.45
C GLY A 53 -0.25 5.68 -7.96
N PHE A 54 -1.40 5.28 -7.41
CA PHE A 54 -2.18 4.15 -7.88
C PHE A 54 -3.55 4.66 -8.29
N VAL A 55 -4.01 4.18 -9.45
CA VAL A 55 -5.33 4.49 -9.98
C VAL A 55 -5.98 3.19 -10.41
N GLU A 56 -7.15 2.91 -9.86
CA GLU A 56 -7.98 1.78 -10.23
C GLU A 56 -9.34 2.27 -10.72
N CYS A 57 -9.79 1.70 -11.83
CA CYS A 57 -11.11 1.91 -12.36
C CYS A 57 -11.83 0.55 -12.43
N VAL A 58 -12.71 0.29 -11.45
CA VAL A 58 -13.44 -0.97 -11.36
C VAL A 58 -14.42 -1.08 -12.53
N GLY A 59 -14.33 -2.19 -13.28
CA GLY A 59 -15.17 -2.43 -14.44
C GLY A 59 -14.64 -1.86 -15.77
N MET A 60 -13.42 -1.30 -15.78
CA MET A 60 -12.79 -0.88 -17.03
C MET A 60 -12.46 -2.07 -17.93
N GLY A 61 -12.87 -2.00 -19.18
CA GLY A 61 -12.57 -2.99 -20.21
C GLY A 61 -11.07 -3.15 -20.47
N GLN A 62 -10.65 -4.32 -20.94
CA GLN A 62 -9.24 -4.55 -21.24
C GLN A 62 -8.76 -3.72 -22.43
N SER A 63 -9.63 -3.49 -23.42
CA SER A 63 -9.40 -2.63 -24.58
C SER A 63 -9.08 -1.17 -24.18
N ASP A 64 -9.74 -0.69 -23.13
CA ASP A 64 -9.68 0.72 -22.74
C ASP A 64 -8.44 1.06 -21.88
N ARG A 65 -7.73 0.04 -21.39
CA ARG A 65 -6.59 0.22 -20.46
C ARG A 65 -5.41 0.96 -21.07
N ARG A 66 -5.19 0.81 -22.38
CA ARG A 66 -4.12 1.56 -23.07
C ARG A 66 -4.48 3.04 -23.13
N GLU A 67 -5.66 3.34 -23.63
CA GLU A 67 -6.19 4.69 -23.74
C GLU A 67 -6.26 5.38 -22.36
N PHE A 68 -6.64 4.62 -21.33
CA PHE A 68 -6.65 5.10 -19.95
C PHE A 68 -5.27 5.54 -19.46
N ARG A 69 -4.21 4.78 -19.74
CA ARG A 69 -2.84 5.16 -19.37
C ARG A 69 -2.39 6.43 -20.08
N GLU A 70 -2.58 6.48 -21.40
CA GLU A 70 -2.26 7.66 -22.21
C GLU A 70 -3.02 8.90 -21.69
N MET A 71 -4.28 8.75 -21.34
CA MET A 71 -5.07 9.82 -20.71
C MET A 71 -4.50 10.26 -19.36
N LEU A 72 -4.04 9.34 -18.51
CA LEU A 72 -3.43 9.70 -17.22
C LEU A 72 -2.20 10.58 -17.42
N GLU A 73 -1.35 10.25 -18.39
CA GLU A 73 -0.16 11.01 -18.73
C GLU A 73 -0.52 12.40 -19.28
N ASP A 74 -1.47 12.47 -20.20
CA ASP A 74 -1.94 13.74 -20.80
C ASP A 74 -2.57 14.69 -19.78
N LEU A 75 -3.22 14.16 -18.75
CA LEU A 75 -3.84 14.95 -17.71
C LEU A 75 -2.83 15.47 -16.67
N TRP A 76 -1.55 15.08 -16.74
CA TRP A 76 -0.51 15.54 -15.84
C TRP A 76 -0.01 16.95 -16.24
N ARG A 77 -0.90 17.92 -16.09
CA ARG A 77 -0.69 19.32 -16.50
C ARG A 77 -1.38 20.26 -15.51
N ARG A 78 -0.98 21.52 -15.49
CA ARG A 78 -1.65 22.58 -14.73
C ARG A 78 -2.21 23.65 -15.64
N ARG A 79 -3.26 24.30 -15.21
CA ARG A 79 -3.80 25.47 -15.93
C ARG A 79 -2.89 26.66 -15.73
N ILE A 80 -2.57 27.39 -16.80
CA ILE A 80 -1.82 28.63 -16.75
C ILE A 80 -2.75 29.72 -16.17
N PRO A 81 -2.31 30.42 -15.08
CA PRO A 81 -3.12 31.46 -14.46
C PRO A 81 -3.58 32.52 -15.46
N GLY A 82 -4.85 32.90 -15.40
CA GLY A 82 -5.44 33.91 -16.31
C GLY A 82 -5.76 33.44 -17.71
N THR A 83 -5.49 32.22 -18.08
CA THR A 83 -5.75 31.64 -19.41
C THR A 83 -6.63 30.41 -19.36
N ASN A 84 -7.04 29.90 -20.52
CA ASN A 84 -7.65 28.57 -20.68
C ASN A 84 -6.65 27.49 -21.12
N GLU A 85 -5.36 27.82 -21.14
CA GLU A 85 -4.30 26.95 -21.57
C GLU A 85 -3.74 26.11 -20.42
N TYR A 86 -3.08 25.01 -20.78
CA TYR A 86 -2.45 24.09 -19.83
C TYR A 86 -1.00 23.86 -20.19
N GLU A 87 -0.14 23.75 -19.18
CA GLU A 87 1.26 23.39 -19.33
C GLU A 87 1.55 22.08 -18.58
N PRO A 88 2.49 21.24 -19.05
CA PRO A 88 2.91 20.03 -18.37
C PRO A 88 3.48 20.31 -16.98
N LEU A 89 3.16 19.46 -16.01
CA LEU A 89 3.76 19.47 -14.66
C LEU A 89 5.11 18.73 -14.58
N GLY A 90 5.57 18.21 -15.71
CA GLY A 90 6.75 17.38 -15.86
C GLY A 90 6.41 16.05 -16.55
N THR A 91 7.39 15.16 -16.63
CA THR A 91 7.21 13.84 -17.23
C THR A 91 6.40 12.94 -16.29
N MET A 92 5.49 12.15 -16.83
CA MET A 92 4.72 11.14 -16.14
C MET A 92 4.71 9.86 -16.95
N ASN A 93 4.87 8.73 -16.27
CA ASN A 93 4.71 7.40 -16.84
C ASN A 93 3.58 6.70 -16.09
N ALA A 94 2.55 6.28 -16.82
CA ALA A 94 1.48 5.45 -16.32
C ALA A 94 1.67 4.02 -16.83
N ASP A 95 1.87 3.07 -15.93
CA ASP A 95 2.12 1.68 -16.29
C ASP A 95 1.27 0.74 -15.43
N ARG A 96 1.24 -0.54 -15.84
CA ARG A 96 0.59 -1.59 -15.05
C ARG A 96 1.36 -1.80 -13.75
N ILE A 97 0.62 -2.04 -12.66
CA ILE A 97 1.23 -2.38 -11.37
C ILE A 97 2.05 -3.67 -11.52
N ASP A 98 3.34 -3.57 -11.23
CA ASP A 98 4.23 -4.70 -11.02
C ASP A 98 4.36 -4.95 -9.52
N MET A 99 3.77 -6.05 -9.04
CA MET A 99 3.77 -6.36 -7.60
C MET A 99 5.18 -6.60 -7.06
N LYS A 100 6.11 -7.11 -7.87
CA LYS A 100 7.51 -7.29 -7.45
C LYS A 100 8.19 -5.95 -7.19
N LYS A 101 8.03 -5.00 -8.11
CA LYS A 101 8.55 -3.63 -7.94
C LYS A 101 7.84 -2.89 -6.81
N LEU A 102 6.55 -3.13 -6.62
CA LEU A 102 5.75 -2.48 -5.59
C LEU A 102 6.21 -2.88 -4.18
N LEU A 103 6.42 -4.16 -3.95
CA LEU A 103 6.75 -4.73 -2.65
C LEU A 103 8.26 -4.91 -2.43
N GLY A 104 9.08 -4.75 -3.46
CA GLY A 104 10.52 -4.98 -3.40
C GLY A 104 10.90 -6.44 -3.23
N ASN A 105 10.05 -7.37 -3.67
CA ASN A 105 10.33 -8.81 -3.64
C ASN A 105 11.17 -9.22 -4.87
N ASP A 106 12.31 -8.60 -5.05
CA ASP A 106 13.31 -8.98 -6.05
C ASP A 106 14.26 -10.09 -5.58
N GLY A 107 14.01 -10.65 -4.38
CA GLY A 107 14.83 -11.68 -3.76
C GLY A 107 16.07 -11.16 -3.03
N THR A 108 16.37 -9.88 -3.10
CA THR A 108 17.62 -9.32 -2.56
C THR A 108 17.40 -8.43 -1.34
N THR A 109 16.19 -7.87 -1.14
CA THR A 109 15.94 -6.96 -0.04
C THR A 109 14.46 -7.00 0.38
N GLN A 110 14.24 -7.37 1.60
CA GLN A 110 12.93 -7.46 2.25
C GLN A 110 12.17 -6.12 2.20
N GLY A 111 11.41 -5.88 1.15
CA GLY A 111 10.42 -4.81 1.07
C GLY A 111 10.90 -3.35 1.23
N LYS A 112 12.14 -3.13 1.70
CA LYS A 112 12.66 -1.78 1.97
C LYS A 112 12.90 -0.93 0.72
N HIS A 113 13.02 -1.55 -0.43
CA HIS A 113 13.35 -0.87 -1.70
C HIS A 113 12.21 -0.87 -2.72
N GLY A 114 11.04 -1.44 -2.40
CA GLY A 114 9.86 -1.32 -3.25
C GLY A 114 9.30 0.10 -3.27
N THR A 115 8.45 0.38 -4.25
CA THR A 115 7.81 1.71 -4.40
C THR A 115 7.11 2.17 -3.10
N ILE A 116 6.49 1.26 -2.37
CA ILE A 116 5.85 1.59 -1.08
C ILE A 116 6.90 1.96 -0.03
N GLY A 117 7.95 1.13 0.14
CA GLY A 117 9.04 1.44 1.07
C GLY A 117 9.74 2.76 0.72
N TYR A 118 9.93 3.03 -0.58
CA TYR A 118 10.47 4.30 -1.05
C TYR A 118 9.57 5.49 -0.64
N ILE A 119 8.26 5.42 -0.89
CA ILE A 119 7.31 6.50 -0.55
C ILE A 119 7.31 6.77 0.96
N TYR A 120 7.26 5.71 1.77
CA TYR A 120 7.17 5.84 3.22
C TYR A 120 8.50 6.18 3.89
N GLY A 121 9.63 5.92 3.23
CA GLY A 121 10.95 6.33 3.69
C GLY A 121 11.23 7.83 3.61
N HIS A 122 10.37 8.62 2.94
CA HIS A 122 10.55 10.07 2.85
C HIS A 122 9.86 10.81 4.00
N LYS A 123 10.62 11.70 4.67
CA LYS A 123 10.09 12.54 5.76
C LYS A 123 9.04 13.54 5.23
N GLU A 124 9.31 14.16 4.09
CA GLU A 124 8.39 15.12 3.47
C GLU A 124 7.52 14.42 2.43
N ARG A 125 6.28 14.18 2.79
CA ARG A 125 5.28 13.56 1.92
C ARG A 125 3.88 14.09 2.15
N ILE A 126 3.08 14.11 1.11
CA ILE A 126 1.63 14.32 1.18
C ILE A 126 0.92 13.17 0.48
N CYS A 127 -0.21 12.78 1.03
CA CYS A 127 -1.11 11.82 0.40
C CYS A 127 -2.43 12.52 0.01
N VAL A 128 -2.91 12.22 -1.19
CA VAL A 128 -4.21 12.66 -1.70
C VAL A 128 -4.94 11.43 -2.19
N GLU A 129 -6.00 11.06 -1.50
CA GLU A 129 -6.76 9.84 -1.78
C GLU A 129 -8.20 10.12 -2.23
N SER A 130 -8.82 9.15 -2.87
CA SER A 130 -10.24 9.21 -3.18
C SER A 130 -11.07 8.80 -1.95
N LYS A 131 -12.24 9.41 -1.78
CA LYS A 131 -13.12 9.18 -0.60
C LYS A 131 -13.66 7.75 -0.48
N ASN A 132 -13.63 6.99 -1.57
CA ASN A 132 -14.11 5.61 -1.63
C ASN A 132 -13.01 4.56 -1.38
N LEU A 133 -11.79 4.98 -1.07
CA LEU A 133 -10.80 4.09 -0.47
C LEU A 133 -11.24 3.78 0.95
N LYS A 134 -11.48 2.52 1.20
CA LYS A 134 -11.69 2.05 2.57
C LYS A 134 -10.32 1.77 3.15
N LEU A 135 -10.02 2.37 4.30
CA LEU A 135 -8.90 1.91 5.12
C LEU A 135 -9.12 0.43 5.44
N PRO A 136 -8.08 -0.38 5.46
CA PRO A 136 -8.17 -1.70 6.05
C PRO A 136 -8.80 -1.50 7.43
N VAL A 137 -9.87 -2.23 7.72
CA VAL A 137 -10.36 -2.30 9.09
C VAL A 137 -9.23 -2.99 9.84
N GLU A 138 -8.53 -2.25 10.69
CA GLU A 138 -7.64 -2.86 11.67
C GLU A 138 -8.52 -3.82 12.45
N GLN A 139 -8.36 -5.10 12.17
CA GLN A 139 -8.92 -6.10 13.03
C GLN A 139 -8.27 -5.84 14.39
N ALA A 140 -9.09 -5.62 15.41
CA ALA A 140 -8.59 -5.53 16.77
C ALA A 140 -7.62 -6.71 16.95
N PRO A 141 -6.41 -6.45 17.48
CA PRO A 141 -5.43 -7.49 17.67
C PRO A 141 -6.13 -8.67 18.34
N ASN A 142 -5.98 -9.86 17.77
CA ASN A 142 -6.54 -11.07 18.36
C ASN A 142 -5.81 -11.50 19.64
N ASP A 143 -4.92 -10.67 20.11
CA ASP A 143 -4.04 -10.85 21.27
C ASP A 143 -4.81 -11.15 22.55
N THR A 144 -6.07 -10.70 22.61
CA THR A 144 -6.96 -10.96 23.77
C THR A 144 -7.69 -12.29 23.70
N LYS A 145 -7.69 -12.98 22.56
CA LYS A 145 -8.39 -14.27 22.40
C LYS A 145 -7.58 -15.47 22.87
N TRP A 146 -6.27 -15.31 22.93
CA TRP A 146 -5.37 -16.37 23.34
C TRP A 146 -4.59 -15.96 24.59
N SER A 147 -4.59 -16.87 25.57
CA SER A 147 -3.74 -16.70 26.74
C SER A 147 -2.26 -16.89 26.35
N LYS A 148 -1.35 -16.29 27.11
CA LYS A 148 0.10 -16.52 26.93
C LYS A 148 0.47 -18.01 26.94
N LYS A 149 -0.24 -18.82 27.74
CA LYS A 149 -0.06 -20.26 27.77
C LYS A 149 -0.42 -20.91 26.41
N GLN A 150 -1.55 -20.51 25.82
CA GLN A 150 -1.96 -21.03 24.52
C GLN A 150 -0.98 -20.62 23.40
N LEU A 151 -0.49 -19.37 23.43
CA LEU A 151 0.53 -18.91 22.47
C LEU A 151 1.83 -19.70 22.59
N ARG A 152 2.31 -19.93 23.81
CA ARG A 152 3.50 -20.77 24.03
C ARG A 152 3.28 -22.22 23.55
N THR A 153 2.11 -22.78 23.80
CA THR A 153 1.75 -24.11 23.31
C THR A 153 1.74 -24.16 21.77
N ALA A 154 1.17 -23.14 21.13
CA ALA A 154 1.12 -23.00 19.68
C ALA A 154 2.52 -22.89 19.06
N CYS A 155 3.40 -22.09 19.68
CA CYS A 155 4.77 -21.89 19.21
C CYS A 155 5.71 -23.08 19.52
N GLY A 156 5.37 -23.88 20.52
CA GLY A 156 6.13 -25.07 20.93
C GLY A 156 5.61 -26.36 20.28
N ASP A 157 5.07 -27.23 21.12
CA ASP A 157 4.71 -28.59 20.74
C ASP A 157 3.65 -28.68 19.63
N MET A 158 2.78 -27.68 19.51
CA MET A 158 1.64 -27.70 18.58
C MET A 158 1.91 -26.94 17.27
N GLN A 159 3.10 -26.43 17.04
CA GLN A 159 3.40 -25.62 15.84
C GLN A 159 3.04 -26.33 14.52
N ASN A 160 3.24 -27.65 14.46
CA ASN A 160 2.99 -28.48 13.27
C ASN A 160 1.77 -29.42 13.43
N ASP A 161 1.01 -29.31 14.52
CA ASP A 161 -0.15 -30.16 14.76
C ASP A 161 -1.40 -29.64 14.04
N ALA A 162 -1.67 -30.19 12.86
CA ALA A 162 -2.82 -29.82 12.04
C ALA A 162 -4.19 -30.05 12.76
N TYR A 163 -4.27 -31.05 13.63
CA TYR A 163 -5.48 -31.32 14.39
C TYR A 163 -5.70 -30.22 15.44
N TRP A 164 -4.67 -29.86 16.19
CA TRP A 164 -4.73 -28.78 17.18
C TRP A 164 -5.15 -27.46 16.55
N TRP A 165 -4.53 -27.09 15.42
CA TRP A 165 -4.90 -25.87 14.68
C TRP A 165 -6.35 -25.93 14.16
N GLY A 166 -6.77 -27.10 13.65
CA GLY A 166 -8.14 -27.30 13.16
C GLY A 166 -9.22 -27.18 14.25
N THR A 167 -8.88 -27.53 15.51
CA THR A 167 -9.81 -27.34 16.64
C THR A 167 -9.96 -25.87 17.06
N HIS A 168 -8.86 -25.08 16.92
CA HIS A 168 -8.87 -23.66 17.24
C HIS A 168 -9.41 -22.78 16.10
N PHE A 169 -9.32 -23.26 14.87
CA PHE A 169 -9.83 -22.59 13.66
C PHE A 169 -10.74 -23.55 12.87
N PRO A 170 -11.98 -23.78 13.31
CA PRO A 170 -12.89 -24.70 12.63
C PRO A 170 -13.11 -24.31 11.16
N GLY A 171 -13.03 -25.29 10.25
CA GLY A 171 -13.15 -25.07 8.82
C GLY A 171 -11.85 -24.69 8.10
N TRP A 172 -10.74 -24.60 8.84
CA TRP A 172 -9.43 -24.30 8.30
C TRP A 172 -8.45 -25.46 8.55
N ALA A 173 -7.47 -25.59 7.69
CA ALA A 173 -6.37 -26.56 7.80
C ALA A 173 -5.04 -25.81 7.91
N LEU A 174 -4.15 -26.29 8.73
CA LEU A 174 -2.78 -25.77 8.81
C LEU A 174 -2.05 -26.06 7.50
N GLU A 175 -1.53 -25.03 6.85
CA GLU A 175 -0.63 -25.15 5.70
C GLU A 175 0.83 -24.94 6.12
N LYS A 176 1.06 -23.95 6.98
CA LYS A 176 2.40 -23.61 7.47
C LYS A 176 2.33 -22.91 8.81
N CYS A 177 3.25 -23.25 9.70
CA CYS A 177 3.54 -22.44 10.88
C CYS A 177 5.05 -22.17 10.93
N VAL A 178 5.43 -20.93 11.16
CA VAL A 178 6.81 -20.50 11.38
C VAL A 178 6.88 -19.84 12.73
N VAL A 179 7.75 -20.32 13.59
CA VAL A 179 7.97 -19.75 14.93
C VAL A 179 9.26 -18.95 14.91
N TYR A 180 9.22 -17.79 15.49
CA TYR A 180 10.36 -16.91 15.70
C TYR A 180 10.62 -16.77 17.18
N ASP A 181 11.82 -17.12 17.60
CA ASP A 181 12.26 -16.87 18.97
C ASP A 181 12.49 -15.38 19.23
N PRO A 182 12.36 -14.92 20.49
CA PRO A 182 12.53 -13.51 20.82
C PRO A 182 13.84 -12.89 20.29
N GLY A 183 14.92 -13.66 20.25
CA GLY A 183 16.23 -13.21 19.73
C GLY A 183 16.31 -13.09 18.21
N GLU A 184 15.38 -13.71 17.47
CA GLU A 184 15.34 -13.70 16.01
C GLU A 184 14.48 -12.56 15.45
N LEU A 185 13.67 -11.93 16.32
CA LEU A 185 12.80 -10.84 15.92
C LEU A 185 13.58 -9.54 15.78
N HIS A 186 13.61 -9.02 14.55
CA HIS A 186 14.20 -7.72 14.27
C HIS A 186 13.37 -6.62 14.93
N GLN A 187 13.87 -6.09 16.04
CA GLN A 187 13.39 -4.84 16.59
C GLN A 187 13.96 -3.68 15.77
N SER A 188 13.14 -2.67 15.49
CA SER A 188 13.64 -1.42 14.94
C SER A 188 14.49 -0.71 15.97
N ASP A 189 15.46 0.11 15.53
CA ASP A 189 16.30 0.89 16.44
C ASP A 189 15.45 1.76 17.39
N GLN A 190 14.34 2.31 16.90
CA GLN A 190 13.37 3.06 17.70
C GLN A 190 12.74 2.22 18.82
N GLN A 191 12.37 0.97 18.53
CA GLN A 191 11.78 0.08 19.54
C GLN A 191 12.79 -0.30 20.62
N ARG A 192 14.09 -0.44 20.28
CA ARG A 192 15.16 -0.67 21.25
C ARG A 192 15.41 0.55 22.11
N GLU A 193 15.42 1.75 21.52
CA GLU A 193 15.58 3.02 22.23
C GLU A 193 14.42 3.28 23.20
N ASP A 194 13.19 2.87 22.82
CA ASP A 194 12.00 2.97 23.67
C ASP A 194 11.92 1.89 24.76
N GLY A 195 12.93 1.01 24.85
CA GLY A 195 13.01 -0.04 25.88
C GLY A 195 12.04 -1.20 25.68
N TRP A 196 11.54 -1.41 24.45
CA TRP A 196 10.69 -2.55 24.12
C TRP A 196 11.53 -3.82 24.03
N GLU A 197 11.26 -4.78 24.88
CA GLU A 197 11.82 -6.13 24.78
C GLU A 197 10.77 -7.12 24.30
N VAL A 198 11.11 -7.87 23.24
CA VAL A 198 10.30 -9.01 22.83
C VAL A 198 10.70 -10.19 23.72
N THR A 199 9.84 -10.52 24.68
CA THR A 199 10.08 -11.59 25.66
C THR A 199 9.38 -12.90 25.35
N GLU A 200 8.47 -12.91 24.38
CA GLU A 200 7.66 -14.07 24.04
C GLU A 200 7.89 -14.47 22.57
N PRO A 201 7.89 -15.77 22.24
CA PRO A 201 7.97 -16.22 20.86
C PRO A 201 6.75 -15.77 20.06
N GLN A 202 6.95 -15.55 18.77
CA GLN A 202 5.88 -15.20 17.83
C GLN A 202 5.75 -16.33 16.80
N CYS A 203 4.52 -16.59 16.34
CA CYS A 203 4.31 -17.50 15.25
C CYS A 203 3.54 -16.83 14.10
N TYR A 204 3.97 -17.13 12.89
CA TYR A 204 3.28 -16.82 11.66
C TYR A 204 2.60 -18.07 11.13
N VAL A 205 1.28 -18.04 10.98
CA VAL A 205 0.50 -19.21 10.61
C VAL A 205 -0.24 -18.95 9.30
N ILE A 206 -0.15 -19.90 8.38
CA ILE A 206 -0.95 -19.92 7.16
C ILE A 206 -1.98 -21.03 7.31
N LEU A 207 -3.25 -20.68 7.19
CA LEU A 207 -4.38 -21.60 7.23
C LEU A 207 -5.12 -21.56 5.90
N GLY A 208 -5.31 -22.71 5.27
CA GLY A 208 -6.14 -22.90 4.09
C GLY A 208 -7.55 -23.32 4.45
N ARG A 209 -8.55 -22.96 3.65
CA ARG A 209 -9.91 -23.46 3.83
C ARG A 209 -9.99 -24.96 3.50
N LYS A 210 -10.63 -25.74 4.37
CA LYS A 210 -10.90 -27.16 4.08
C LYS A 210 -11.90 -27.26 2.92
N GLY A 211 -11.51 -27.93 1.84
CA GLY A 211 -12.41 -28.26 0.73
C GLY A 211 -12.41 -27.25 -0.44
N GLN A 212 -11.38 -26.44 -0.58
CA GLN A 212 -11.07 -25.74 -1.84
C GLN A 212 -9.90 -26.38 -2.55
#